data_c989255584bdfce01993138deb410bd2
#
_entry.id   c989255584bdfce01993138deb410bd2
#
_cell.length_a   1.000
_cell.length_b   1.000
_cell.length_c   1.000
_cell.angle_alpha   90.00
_cell.angle_beta   90.00
_cell.angle_gamma   90.00
#
_symmetry.space_group_name_H-M   'P 1'
#
loop_
_entity.id
_entity.type
_entity.pdbx_description
1 polymer ?
#
loop_
_entity_poly.entity_id
_entity_poly.type
_entity_poly.pdbx_seq_one_letter_code
_entity_poly.pdbx_strand_id
1 'polypeptide(L)'
;MYQIAVFVYAGYLYAQGSALLAGQKQSRSSVQISVTKVLAELSKVAEQVAPTARLLRVYWYDGLIRGGKQTSEQEEVANSPRTKLRLGMVNSKGEQKGVDSLIVTDLIDLARNRAITDALILSGDEDIRVGVQISQTFGVQTHLLGIKPARGSQSPDLIQESDTHHEWPEEIVASFMTVSAQAKPVAGDAKTEAKATEVARVEIKATDYSKALVEIEIKAAIVAITDAQRPSVVSQMKQNPTRVPPDLDRPTLARLRTKLCRDLDETERREYREMFRAELLKLT
;
A
#
# COMPACT_ATOMS: atom_id res chain seq x y z
N MET A 1 -4.83 -15.10 -33.00
CA MET A 1 -5.83 -14.10 -32.58
C MET A 1 -5.12 -13.18 -31.59
N TYR A 2 -5.06 -11.89 -31.85
CA TYR A 2 -4.40 -10.95 -30.95
C TYR A 2 -5.29 -10.64 -29.76
N GLN A 3 -4.75 -10.71 -28.55
CA GLN A 3 -5.49 -10.47 -27.30
C GLN A 3 -4.65 -9.62 -26.36
N ILE A 4 -5.29 -8.65 -25.73
CA ILE A 4 -4.71 -7.83 -24.67
C ILE A 4 -5.35 -8.18 -23.32
N ALA A 5 -4.56 -8.32 -22.27
CA ALA A 5 -5.03 -8.35 -20.90
C ALA A 5 -4.61 -7.08 -20.16
N VAL A 6 -5.44 -6.63 -19.22
CA VAL A 6 -5.18 -5.48 -18.37
C VAL A 6 -4.93 -5.97 -16.96
N PHE A 7 -3.84 -5.49 -16.35
CA PHE A 7 -3.41 -5.82 -14.99
C PHE A 7 -3.48 -4.57 -14.13
N VAL A 8 -4.40 -4.54 -13.17
CA VAL A 8 -4.67 -3.35 -12.34
C VAL A 8 -4.20 -3.60 -10.92
N TYR A 9 -3.15 -2.91 -10.49
CA TYR A 9 -2.79 -2.89 -9.08
C TYR A 9 -3.65 -1.85 -8.35
N ALA A 10 -4.67 -2.30 -7.62
CA ALA A 10 -5.61 -1.43 -6.92
C ALA A 10 -4.90 -0.49 -5.92
N GLY A 11 -3.89 -1.00 -5.20
CA GLY A 11 -3.10 -0.18 -4.27
C GLY A 11 -2.48 1.04 -4.92
N TYR A 12 -1.92 0.89 -6.12
CA TYR A 12 -1.38 2.00 -6.91
C TYR A 12 -2.47 2.97 -7.36
N LEU A 13 -3.56 2.45 -7.92
CA LEU A 13 -4.71 3.25 -8.40
C LEU A 13 -5.26 4.15 -7.29
N TYR A 14 -5.54 3.60 -6.11
CA TYR A 14 -6.08 4.37 -4.98
C TYR A 14 -5.07 5.39 -4.45
N ALA A 15 -3.81 4.98 -4.28
CA ALA A 15 -2.77 5.84 -3.73
C ALA A 15 -2.45 7.02 -4.64
N GLN A 16 -2.23 6.77 -5.92
CA GLN A 16 -1.84 7.82 -6.86
C GLN A 16 -3.03 8.64 -7.34
N GLY A 17 -4.19 8.01 -7.56
CA GLY A 17 -5.41 8.73 -7.91
C GLY A 17 -5.84 9.72 -6.82
N SER A 18 -5.81 9.29 -5.56
CA SER A 18 -6.12 10.19 -4.44
C SER A 18 -5.06 11.29 -4.27
N ALA A 19 -3.79 10.98 -4.49
CA ALA A 19 -2.72 11.98 -4.42
C ALA A 19 -2.88 13.04 -5.52
N LEU A 20 -3.26 12.65 -6.74
CA LEU A 20 -3.54 13.58 -7.83
C LEU A 20 -4.72 14.50 -7.50
N LEU A 21 -5.85 13.96 -7.03
CA LEU A 21 -7.08 14.73 -6.80
C LEU A 21 -7.05 15.56 -5.51
N ALA A 22 -6.33 15.13 -4.47
CA ALA A 22 -6.31 15.78 -3.16
C ALA A 22 -4.94 16.35 -2.77
N GLY A 23 -3.94 16.31 -3.67
CA GLY A 23 -2.58 16.78 -3.41
C GLY A 23 -1.74 15.86 -2.52
N GLN A 24 -2.33 14.84 -1.92
CA GLN A 24 -1.65 13.85 -1.08
C GLN A 24 -2.41 12.53 -1.05
N LYS A 25 -1.71 11.43 -0.79
CA LYS A 25 -2.33 10.11 -0.63
C LYS A 25 -3.36 10.14 0.50
N GLN A 26 -4.55 9.60 0.21
CA GLN A 26 -5.66 9.50 1.15
C GLN A 26 -5.85 8.06 1.64
N SER A 27 -6.51 7.92 2.80
CA SER A 27 -6.94 6.61 3.26
C SER A 27 -7.96 6.01 2.28
N ARG A 28 -7.95 4.69 2.12
CA ARG A 28 -8.89 4.02 1.22
C ARG A 28 -10.36 4.29 1.56
N SER A 29 -10.67 4.46 2.85
CA SER A 29 -12.02 4.80 3.32
C SER A 29 -12.52 6.19 2.90
N SER A 30 -11.59 7.09 2.52
CA SER A 30 -11.93 8.45 2.03
C SER A 30 -12.05 8.50 0.50
N VAL A 31 -11.75 7.42 -0.20
CA VAL A 31 -11.73 7.34 -1.66
C VAL A 31 -12.85 6.43 -2.13
N GLN A 32 -13.66 6.92 -3.05
CA GLN A 32 -14.69 6.14 -3.73
C GLN A 32 -14.37 6.07 -5.21
N ILE A 33 -14.54 4.90 -5.82
CA ILE A 33 -14.39 4.71 -7.25
C ILE A 33 -15.68 4.15 -7.86
N SER A 34 -15.96 4.58 -9.07
CA SER A 34 -16.96 3.94 -9.91
C SER A 34 -16.30 2.83 -10.71
N VAL A 35 -16.48 1.58 -10.30
CA VAL A 35 -15.90 0.39 -10.96
C VAL A 35 -16.25 0.36 -12.44
N THR A 36 -17.51 0.60 -12.78
CA THR A 36 -17.97 0.63 -14.17
C THR A 36 -17.20 1.65 -15.02
N LYS A 37 -16.97 2.87 -14.48
CA LYS A 37 -16.27 3.92 -15.23
C LYS A 37 -14.77 3.62 -15.38
N VAL A 38 -14.10 3.17 -14.31
CA VAL A 38 -12.66 2.84 -14.41
C VAL A 38 -12.42 1.69 -15.37
N LEU A 39 -13.31 0.67 -15.39
CA LEU A 39 -13.21 -0.43 -16.35
C LEU A 39 -13.42 0.06 -17.79
N ALA A 40 -14.31 1.03 -18.02
CA ALA A 40 -14.49 1.66 -19.32
C ALA A 40 -13.24 2.43 -19.77
N GLU A 41 -12.62 3.21 -18.90
CA GLU A 41 -11.38 3.93 -19.21
C GLU A 41 -10.20 2.97 -19.47
N LEU A 42 -10.08 1.89 -18.70
CA LEU A 42 -9.08 0.83 -18.97
C LEU A 42 -9.29 0.19 -20.34
N SER A 43 -10.53 -0.06 -20.72
CA SER A 43 -10.86 -0.65 -22.03
C SER A 43 -10.50 0.29 -23.18
N LYS A 44 -10.72 1.60 -23.02
CA LYS A 44 -10.29 2.62 -24.02
C LYS A 44 -8.78 2.65 -24.19
N VAL A 45 -8.02 2.64 -23.08
CA VAL A 45 -6.56 2.61 -23.17
C VAL A 45 -6.09 1.32 -23.82
N ALA A 46 -6.66 0.16 -23.46
CA ALA A 46 -6.32 -1.12 -24.09
C ALA A 46 -6.56 -1.11 -25.61
N GLU A 47 -7.66 -0.51 -26.08
CA GLU A 47 -7.94 -0.33 -27.51
C GLU A 47 -6.96 0.64 -28.19
N GLN A 48 -6.56 1.71 -27.49
CA GLN A 48 -5.59 2.67 -28.02
C GLN A 48 -4.19 2.08 -28.19
N VAL A 49 -3.71 1.29 -27.22
CA VAL A 49 -2.35 0.72 -27.25
C VAL A 49 -2.25 -0.51 -28.16
N ALA A 50 -3.34 -1.26 -28.31
CA ALA A 50 -3.39 -2.48 -29.11
C ALA A 50 -4.69 -2.54 -29.95
N PRO A 51 -4.83 -1.69 -31.00
CA PRO A 51 -6.11 -1.53 -31.73
C PRO A 51 -6.60 -2.78 -32.44
N THR A 52 -5.70 -3.71 -32.75
CA THR A 52 -6.04 -4.98 -33.41
C THR A 52 -6.29 -6.13 -32.45
N ALA A 53 -6.02 -5.92 -31.16
CA ALA A 53 -6.18 -6.93 -30.13
C ALA A 53 -7.54 -6.82 -29.45
N ARG A 54 -8.17 -7.97 -29.20
CA ARG A 54 -9.41 -8.03 -28.42
C ARG A 54 -9.07 -8.07 -26.93
N LEU A 55 -9.78 -7.26 -26.13
CA LEU A 55 -9.67 -7.35 -24.67
C LEU A 55 -10.08 -8.75 -24.20
N LEU A 56 -9.10 -9.50 -23.69
CA LEU A 56 -9.32 -10.79 -23.08
C LEU A 56 -10.02 -10.61 -21.74
N ARG A 57 -9.38 -9.83 -20.84
CA ARG A 57 -9.85 -9.67 -19.45
C ARG A 57 -9.13 -8.54 -18.75
N VAL A 58 -9.78 -7.93 -17.76
CA VAL A 58 -9.16 -7.09 -16.74
C VAL A 58 -8.91 -7.94 -15.50
N TYR A 59 -7.68 -8.05 -15.07
CA TYR A 59 -7.27 -8.64 -13.81
C TYR A 59 -7.10 -7.53 -12.79
N TRP A 60 -7.88 -7.58 -11.72
CA TRP A 60 -7.87 -6.58 -10.66
C TRP A 60 -7.23 -7.18 -9.41
N TYR A 61 -6.08 -6.68 -9.03
CA TYR A 61 -5.30 -7.17 -7.90
C TYR A 61 -5.47 -6.24 -6.70
N ASP A 62 -5.91 -6.81 -5.59
CA ASP A 62 -6.20 -6.07 -4.38
C ASP A 62 -5.86 -6.88 -3.13
N GLY A 63 -5.83 -6.23 -1.98
CA GLY A 63 -5.62 -6.87 -0.69
C GLY A 63 -6.93 -7.18 0.01
N LEU A 64 -6.99 -8.35 0.67
CA LEU A 64 -8.07 -8.71 1.60
C LEU A 64 -7.50 -8.87 3.00
N ILE A 65 -8.10 -8.22 3.98
CA ILE A 65 -7.73 -8.40 5.40
C ILE A 65 -8.04 -9.84 5.79
N ARG A 66 -7.08 -10.51 6.43
CA ARG A 66 -7.22 -11.91 6.86
C ARG A 66 -8.49 -12.10 7.71
N GLY A 67 -9.40 -12.95 7.26
CA GLY A 67 -10.70 -13.17 7.90
C GLY A 67 -11.75 -12.08 7.62
N GLY A 68 -11.41 -11.06 6.83
CA GLY A 68 -12.34 -10.02 6.37
C GLY A 68 -13.22 -10.49 5.21
N LYS A 69 -14.30 -9.74 4.98
CA LYS A 69 -15.14 -9.89 3.78
C LYS A 69 -14.66 -8.94 2.69
N GLN A 70 -14.98 -9.26 1.44
CA GLN A 70 -14.79 -8.34 0.32
C GLN A 70 -15.55 -7.04 0.56
N THR A 71 -14.98 -5.93 0.12
CA THR A 71 -15.68 -4.65 0.10
C THR A 71 -16.73 -4.65 -1.02
N SER A 72 -17.72 -3.74 -0.94
CA SER A 72 -18.72 -3.58 -2.01
C SER A 72 -18.08 -3.32 -3.38
N GLU A 73 -17.00 -2.55 -3.43
CA GLU A 73 -16.24 -2.31 -4.66
C GLU A 73 -15.54 -3.58 -5.18
N GLN A 74 -14.97 -4.39 -4.28
CA GLN A 74 -14.36 -5.68 -4.64
C GLN A 74 -15.42 -6.66 -5.16
N GLU A 75 -16.61 -6.67 -4.57
CA GLU A 75 -17.75 -7.48 -5.06
C GLU A 75 -18.22 -6.98 -6.43
N GLU A 76 -18.32 -5.66 -6.64
CA GLU A 76 -18.66 -5.09 -7.94
C GLU A 76 -17.64 -5.47 -9.02
N VAL A 77 -16.34 -5.37 -8.72
CA VAL A 77 -15.25 -5.83 -9.61
C VAL A 77 -15.39 -7.32 -9.93
N ALA A 78 -15.61 -8.16 -8.92
CA ALA A 78 -15.72 -9.60 -9.09
C ALA A 78 -16.91 -10.01 -9.99
N ASN A 79 -18.01 -9.24 -9.94
CA ASN A 79 -19.22 -9.47 -10.71
C ASN A 79 -19.24 -8.76 -12.08
N SER A 80 -18.23 -7.92 -12.37
CA SER A 80 -18.14 -7.20 -13.64
C SER A 80 -17.76 -8.14 -14.80
N PRO A 81 -18.36 -7.97 -15.98
CA PRO A 81 -18.03 -8.78 -17.16
C PRO A 81 -16.55 -8.66 -17.55
N ARG A 82 -15.96 -9.77 -17.96
CA ARG A 82 -14.54 -9.84 -18.38
C ARG A 82 -13.55 -9.31 -17.31
N THR A 83 -13.92 -9.38 -16.06
CA THR A 83 -13.05 -8.97 -14.94
C THR A 83 -12.75 -10.16 -14.05
N LYS A 84 -11.56 -10.19 -13.50
CA LYS A 84 -11.12 -11.21 -12.55
C LYS A 84 -10.50 -10.53 -11.34
N LEU A 85 -11.18 -10.58 -10.21
CA LEU A 85 -10.65 -10.15 -8.94
C LEU A 85 -9.60 -11.17 -8.44
N ARG A 86 -8.43 -10.68 -8.06
CA ARG A 86 -7.33 -11.43 -7.47
C ARG A 86 -7.00 -10.81 -6.11
N LEU A 87 -7.18 -11.57 -5.06
CA LEU A 87 -6.98 -11.08 -3.70
C LEU A 87 -5.71 -11.65 -3.09
N GLY A 88 -4.75 -10.78 -2.81
CA GLY A 88 -3.62 -11.08 -1.95
C GLY A 88 -4.03 -10.95 -0.48
N MET A 89 -3.19 -11.49 0.43
CA MET A 89 -3.44 -11.40 1.85
C MET A 89 -2.90 -10.09 2.42
N VAL A 90 -3.74 -9.35 3.13
CA VAL A 90 -3.28 -8.23 3.96
C VAL A 90 -2.93 -8.78 5.34
N ASN A 91 -1.68 -8.56 5.77
CA ASN A 91 -1.27 -8.97 7.11
C ASN A 91 -1.91 -8.05 8.18
N SER A 92 -1.73 -8.40 9.45
CA SER A 92 -2.24 -7.62 10.59
C SER A 92 -1.67 -6.19 10.68
N LYS A 93 -0.67 -5.87 9.88
CA LYS A 93 -0.04 -4.53 9.78
C LYS A 93 -0.60 -3.68 8.64
N GLY A 94 -1.59 -4.19 7.89
CA GLY A 94 -2.14 -3.51 6.71
C GLY A 94 -1.25 -3.58 5.46
N GLU A 95 -0.15 -4.36 5.48
CA GLU A 95 0.71 -4.54 4.32
C GLU A 95 0.11 -5.63 3.42
N GLN A 96 -0.01 -5.32 2.14
CA GLN A 96 -0.42 -6.29 1.13
C GLN A 96 0.76 -7.23 0.85
N LYS A 97 0.59 -8.53 1.16
CA LYS A 97 1.58 -9.55 0.81
C LYS A 97 1.07 -10.43 -0.32
N GLY A 98 1.91 -10.59 -1.31
CA GLY A 98 1.66 -11.51 -2.42
C GLY A 98 0.78 -10.96 -3.53
N VAL A 99 0.34 -9.69 -3.50
CA VAL A 99 -0.37 -9.06 -4.61
C VAL A 99 0.53 -8.96 -5.83
N ASP A 100 1.76 -8.48 -5.63
CA ASP A 100 2.77 -8.34 -6.69
C ASP A 100 3.14 -9.69 -7.29
N SER A 101 3.30 -10.71 -6.45
CA SER A 101 3.55 -12.09 -6.90
C SER A 101 2.40 -12.65 -7.74
N LEU A 102 1.14 -12.29 -7.44
CA LEU A 102 -0.01 -12.69 -8.25
C LEU A 102 0.02 -12.03 -9.64
N ILE A 103 0.36 -10.73 -9.71
CA ILE A 103 0.50 -10.01 -10.98
C ILE A 103 1.57 -10.66 -11.83
N VAL A 104 2.77 -10.87 -11.26
CA VAL A 104 3.91 -11.50 -11.95
C VAL A 104 3.55 -12.89 -12.44
N THR A 105 2.92 -13.71 -11.59
CA THR A 105 2.53 -15.09 -11.94
C THR A 105 1.51 -15.11 -13.08
N ASP A 106 0.43 -14.32 -12.97
CA ASP A 106 -0.61 -14.28 -14.00
C ASP A 106 -0.07 -13.76 -15.34
N LEU A 107 0.81 -12.74 -15.32
CA LEU A 107 1.45 -12.19 -16.51
C LEU A 107 2.31 -13.24 -17.23
N ILE A 108 3.18 -13.93 -16.49
CA ILE A 108 4.03 -15.00 -17.02
C ILE A 108 3.18 -16.16 -17.55
N ASP A 109 2.15 -16.59 -16.81
CA ASP A 109 1.30 -17.72 -17.22
C ASP A 109 0.51 -17.41 -18.49
N LEU A 110 -0.06 -16.20 -18.63
CA LEU A 110 -0.75 -15.79 -19.83
C LEU A 110 0.20 -15.69 -21.03
N ALA A 111 1.40 -15.15 -20.83
CA ALA A 111 2.43 -15.06 -21.85
C ALA A 111 2.88 -16.45 -22.32
N ARG A 112 3.26 -17.33 -21.39
CA ARG A 112 3.71 -18.70 -21.67
C ARG A 112 2.66 -19.53 -22.39
N ASN A 113 1.39 -19.38 -22.02
CA ASN A 113 0.28 -20.06 -22.66
C ASN A 113 -0.15 -19.40 -23.98
N ARG A 114 0.54 -18.35 -24.45
CA ARG A 114 0.19 -17.57 -25.65
C ARG A 114 -1.25 -17.08 -25.63
N ALA A 115 -1.79 -16.83 -24.45
CA ALA A 115 -3.15 -16.34 -24.26
C ALA A 115 -3.29 -14.84 -24.55
N ILE A 116 -2.17 -14.11 -24.53
CA ILE A 116 -2.10 -12.67 -24.80
C ILE A 116 -0.93 -12.36 -25.73
N THR A 117 -1.09 -11.30 -26.51
CA THR A 117 -0.03 -10.68 -27.30
C THR A 117 0.41 -9.36 -26.70
N ASP A 118 -0.45 -8.76 -25.87
CA ASP A 118 -0.26 -7.45 -25.27
C ASP A 118 -0.71 -7.46 -23.80
N ALA A 119 0.00 -6.73 -22.96
CA ALA A 119 -0.30 -6.56 -21.56
C ALA A 119 -0.32 -5.07 -21.20
N LEU A 120 -1.47 -4.54 -20.76
CA LEU A 120 -1.57 -3.19 -20.18
C LEU A 120 -1.48 -3.29 -18.66
N ILE A 121 -0.49 -2.63 -18.05
CA ILE A 121 -0.17 -2.75 -16.62
C ILE A 121 -0.35 -1.40 -15.95
N LEU A 122 -1.33 -1.28 -15.05
CA LEU A 122 -1.53 -0.12 -14.18
C LEU A 122 -0.85 -0.38 -12.83
N SER A 123 0.41 0.01 -12.71
CA SER A 123 1.22 -0.13 -11.51
C SER A 123 2.43 0.82 -11.54
N GLY A 124 3.06 1.01 -10.39
CA GLY A 124 4.33 1.71 -10.28
C GLY A 124 5.41 0.89 -9.57
N ASP A 125 5.10 -0.36 -9.22
CA ASP A 125 5.95 -1.20 -8.38
C ASP A 125 7.04 -1.88 -9.21
N GLU A 126 8.29 -1.74 -8.75
CA GLU A 126 9.47 -2.35 -9.39
C GLU A 126 9.42 -3.89 -9.36
N ASP A 127 8.82 -4.47 -8.34
CA ASP A 127 8.74 -5.93 -8.18
C ASP A 127 8.01 -6.62 -9.35
N ILE A 128 7.21 -5.87 -10.13
CA ILE A 128 6.53 -6.37 -11.33
C ILE A 128 7.47 -6.49 -12.53
N ARG A 129 8.60 -5.78 -12.54
CA ARG A 129 9.56 -5.74 -13.64
C ARG A 129 10.01 -7.13 -14.10
N VAL A 130 10.28 -8.04 -13.17
CA VAL A 130 10.67 -9.40 -13.52
C VAL A 130 9.60 -10.14 -14.33
N GLY A 131 8.32 -9.89 -14.04
CA GLY A 131 7.20 -10.43 -14.81
C GLY A 131 7.14 -9.85 -16.22
N VAL A 132 7.41 -8.54 -16.37
CA VAL A 132 7.52 -7.86 -17.68
C VAL A 132 8.63 -8.49 -18.51
N GLN A 133 9.85 -8.57 -17.98
CA GLN A 133 11.00 -9.16 -18.67
C GLN A 133 10.72 -10.58 -19.17
N ILE A 134 10.16 -11.42 -18.30
CA ILE A 134 9.87 -12.82 -18.66
C ILE A 134 8.77 -12.87 -19.72
N SER A 135 7.69 -12.06 -19.61
CA SER A 135 6.61 -12.06 -20.59
C SER A 135 7.05 -11.61 -21.98
N GLN A 136 7.97 -10.66 -22.05
CA GLN A 136 8.59 -10.21 -23.30
C GLN A 136 9.39 -11.32 -24.00
N THR A 137 10.03 -12.24 -23.24
CA THR A 137 10.71 -13.40 -23.84
C THR A 137 9.74 -14.34 -24.57
N PHE A 138 8.45 -14.30 -24.25
CA PHE A 138 7.38 -15.02 -24.95
C PHE A 138 6.73 -14.21 -26.08
N GLY A 139 7.24 -12.98 -26.35
CA GLY A 139 6.76 -12.12 -27.44
C GLY A 139 5.55 -11.26 -27.07
N VAL A 140 5.28 -11.05 -25.77
CA VAL A 140 4.22 -10.14 -25.31
C VAL A 140 4.76 -8.70 -25.34
N GLN A 141 4.00 -7.77 -25.93
CA GLN A 141 4.24 -6.34 -25.80
C GLN A 141 3.63 -5.82 -24.50
N THR A 142 4.40 -5.02 -23.78
CA THR A 142 4.04 -4.51 -22.47
C THR A 142 3.83 -3.00 -22.48
N HIS A 143 2.67 -2.55 -22.04
CA HIS A 143 2.25 -1.16 -22.01
C HIS A 143 2.06 -0.75 -20.55
N LEU A 144 2.86 0.19 -20.06
CA LEU A 144 2.74 0.68 -18.69
C LEU A 144 1.78 1.87 -18.65
N LEU A 145 0.80 1.82 -17.76
CA LEU A 145 -0.12 2.92 -17.50
C LEU A 145 0.16 3.52 -16.13
N GLY A 146 0.38 4.81 -16.08
CA GLY A 146 0.57 5.58 -14.85
C GLY A 146 -0.57 6.56 -14.58
N ILE A 147 -0.52 7.17 -13.40
CA ILE A 147 -1.34 8.32 -13.04
C ILE A 147 -0.42 9.53 -12.95
N LYS A 148 -0.77 10.62 -13.63
CA LYS A 148 0.07 11.82 -13.75
C LYS A 148 0.32 12.48 -12.38
N PRO A 149 1.58 12.90 -12.06
CA PRO A 149 2.78 12.63 -12.82
C PRO A 149 3.31 11.22 -12.53
N ALA A 150 3.47 10.38 -13.55
CA ALA A 150 4.01 9.02 -13.39
C ALA A 150 5.46 9.05 -12.89
N ARG A 151 6.23 10.05 -13.28
CA ARG A 151 7.56 10.31 -12.71
C ARG A 151 7.44 10.58 -11.21
N GLY A 152 8.05 9.71 -10.40
CA GLY A 152 7.99 9.75 -8.94
C GLY A 152 6.92 8.85 -8.31
N SER A 153 6.01 8.28 -9.12
CA SER A 153 5.02 7.29 -8.67
C SER A 153 5.23 5.91 -9.31
N GLN A 154 6.02 5.83 -10.36
CA GLN A 154 6.43 4.59 -11.01
C GLN A 154 7.94 4.43 -10.93
N SER A 155 8.43 3.19 -10.77
CA SER A 155 9.84 2.87 -10.79
C SER A 155 10.44 3.24 -12.16
N PRO A 156 11.58 3.97 -12.20
CA PRO A 156 12.27 4.25 -13.46
C PRO A 156 12.65 2.99 -14.22
N ASP A 157 13.03 1.93 -13.52
CA ASP A 157 13.45 0.67 -14.11
C ASP A 157 12.27 -0.07 -14.74
N LEU A 158 11.06 0.03 -14.13
CA LEU A 158 9.84 -0.53 -14.72
C LEU A 158 9.43 0.26 -15.98
N ILE A 159 9.55 1.60 -15.95
CA ILE A 159 9.28 2.46 -17.12
C ILE A 159 10.21 2.08 -18.27
N GLN A 160 11.51 1.94 -17.99
CA GLN A 160 12.53 1.61 -19.00
C GLN A 160 12.32 0.21 -19.61
N GLU A 161 11.83 -0.74 -18.81
CA GLU A 161 11.61 -2.11 -19.26
C GLU A 161 10.38 -2.24 -20.16
N SER A 162 9.36 -1.41 -19.96
CA SER A 162 8.10 -1.49 -20.70
C SER A 162 8.25 -0.97 -22.14
N ASP A 163 7.56 -1.60 -23.11
CA ASP A 163 7.64 -1.23 -24.52
C ASP A 163 7.05 0.17 -24.81
N THR A 164 5.95 0.51 -24.11
CA THR A 164 5.36 1.86 -24.16
C THR A 164 4.86 2.27 -22.79
N HIS A 165 4.72 3.59 -22.57
CA HIS A 165 4.06 4.06 -21.36
C HIS A 165 3.08 5.20 -21.64
N HIS A 166 2.04 5.26 -20.84
CA HIS A 166 0.90 6.15 -20.92
C HIS A 166 0.56 6.70 -19.54
N GLU A 167 -0.09 7.84 -19.48
CA GLU A 167 -0.50 8.45 -18.22
C GLU A 167 -1.96 8.90 -18.28
N TRP A 168 -2.71 8.63 -17.22
CA TRP A 168 -4.00 9.24 -17.01
C TRP A 168 -3.85 10.64 -16.39
N PRO A 169 -4.37 11.69 -17.05
CA PRO A 169 -4.45 13.03 -16.46
C PRO A 169 -5.57 13.11 -15.42
N GLU A 170 -5.61 14.24 -14.72
CA GLU A 170 -6.56 14.48 -13.64
C GLU A 170 -8.03 14.33 -14.07
N GLU A 171 -8.37 14.80 -15.26
CA GLU A 171 -9.73 14.75 -15.80
C GLU A 171 -10.26 13.33 -15.94
N ILE A 172 -9.38 12.40 -16.35
CA ILE A 172 -9.74 10.99 -16.47
C ILE A 172 -9.93 10.37 -15.07
N VAL A 173 -9.00 10.63 -14.14
CA VAL A 173 -9.08 10.10 -12.78
C VAL A 173 -10.31 10.67 -12.06
N ALA A 174 -10.61 11.96 -12.19
CA ALA A 174 -11.79 12.59 -11.60
C ALA A 174 -13.11 12.08 -12.18
N SER A 175 -13.10 11.49 -13.39
CA SER A 175 -14.32 10.93 -13.99
C SER A 175 -14.83 9.68 -13.27
N PHE A 176 -13.95 8.92 -12.62
CA PHE A 176 -14.28 7.66 -11.93
C PHE A 176 -13.92 7.63 -10.44
N MET A 177 -13.14 8.58 -9.95
CA MET A 177 -12.69 8.63 -8.55
C MET A 177 -13.14 9.91 -7.88
N THR A 178 -13.65 9.80 -6.65
CA THR A 178 -13.94 10.95 -5.77
C THR A 178 -13.23 10.76 -4.45
N VAL A 179 -12.70 11.86 -3.93
CA VAL A 179 -12.04 11.90 -2.62
C VAL A 179 -12.91 12.74 -1.70
N SER A 180 -13.44 12.14 -0.64
CA SER A 180 -14.20 12.86 0.38
C SER A 180 -13.23 13.76 1.14
N ALA A 181 -13.38 15.07 1.02
CA ALA A 181 -12.68 15.99 1.87
C ALA A 181 -13.11 15.71 3.32
N GLN A 182 -12.21 15.23 4.16
CA GLN A 182 -12.43 15.27 5.59
C GLN A 182 -12.60 16.76 5.94
N ALA A 183 -13.81 17.15 6.33
CA ALA A 183 -14.08 18.50 6.79
C ALA A 183 -13.09 18.85 7.90
N LYS A 184 -12.25 19.88 7.67
CA LYS A 184 -11.55 20.55 8.76
C LYS A 184 -12.63 21.00 9.76
N PRO A 185 -12.49 20.72 11.06
CA PRO A 185 -13.45 21.25 12.02
C PRO A 185 -13.40 22.78 11.99
N VAL A 186 -14.48 23.37 11.47
CA VAL A 186 -14.76 24.80 11.62
C VAL A 186 -15.20 25.00 13.07
N ALA A 187 -14.44 25.78 13.82
CA ALA A 187 -14.83 26.23 15.15
C ALA A 187 -16.07 27.13 15.03
N GLY A 188 -17.13 26.81 15.77
CA GLY A 188 -18.34 27.62 15.83
C GLY A 188 -19.35 27.03 16.79
N ASP A 189 -19.50 27.68 17.91
CA ASP A 189 -20.35 27.51 19.08
C ASP A 189 -21.73 26.85 18.93
N ALA A 190 -22.09 25.94 19.85
CA ALA A 190 -23.12 26.10 20.89
C ALA A 190 -23.58 24.74 21.45
N LYS A 191 -23.48 24.64 22.76
CA LYS A 191 -24.12 23.81 23.77
C LYS A 191 -25.33 22.96 23.37
N THR A 192 -25.32 21.68 23.69
CA THR A 192 -26.33 21.05 24.56
C THR A 192 -25.86 19.66 25.03
N GLU A 193 -26.09 19.38 26.32
CA GLU A 193 -25.64 18.24 27.08
C GLU A 193 -26.37 16.93 26.71
N ALA A 194 -25.65 15.83 26.65
CA ALA A 194 -26.14 14.51 27.08
C ALA A 194 -24.96 13.60 27.43
N LYS A 195 -24.96 13.15 28.67
CA LYS A 195 -24.03 12.26 29.34
C LYS A 195 -24.01 10.88 28.71
N ALA A 196 -22.87 10.35 28.28
CA ALA A 196 -22.58 8.91 28.23
C ALA A 196 -21.07 8.69 28.25
N THR A 197 -20.65 8.01 29.23
CA THR A 197 -19.42 7.29 29.61
C THR A 197 -18.25 7.33 28.63
N GLU A 198 -17.21 7.98 29.10
CA GLU A 198 -15.91 8.23 28.52
C GLU A 198 -15.04 6.96 28.52
N VAL A 199 -14.68 6.48 27.32
CA VAL A 199 -13.47 5.72 27.10
C VAL A 199 -12.63 6.57 26.14
N ALA A 200 -11.58 7.20 26.68
CA ALA A 200 -10.70 8.11 25.99
C ALA A 200 -10.04 7.45 24.78
N ARG A 201 -10.48 7.78 23.57
CA ARG A 201 -9.72 7.60 22.33
C ARG A 201 -8.82 8.83 22.16
N VAL A 202 -7.54 8.65 22.42
CA VAL A 202 -6.51 9.63 22.05
C VAL A 202 -6.32 9.55 20.53
N GLU A 203 -6.87 10.48 19.78
CA GLU A 203 -6.55 10.69 18.36
C GLU A 203 -5.18 11.37 18.27
N ILE A 204 -4.15 10.57 17.90
CA ILE A 204 -2.80 11.06 17.63
C ILE A 204 -2.73 11.43 16.15
N LYS A 205 -2.46 12.70 15.83
CA LYS A 205 -2.14 13.17 14.49
C LYS A 205 -0.89 12.43 13.97
N ALA A 206 -1.02 11.77 12.84
CA ALA A 206 -0.07 10.80 12.28
C ALA A 206 1.23 11.39 11.67
N THR A 207 1.65 12.60 12.04
CA THR A 207 2.81 13.28 11.43
C THR A 207 3.83 13.86 12.40
N ASP A 208 3.53 13.93 13.71
CA ASP A 208 4.47 14.45 14.69
C ASP A 208 5.04 13.35 15.59
N TYR A 209 6.34 13.44 15.89
CA TYR A 209 7.00 12.63 16.90
C TYR A 209 6.28 12.82 18.24
N SER A 210 5.61 11.78 18.69
CA SER A 210 4.92 11.76 19.98
C SER A 210 5.71 10.89 20.95
N LYS A 211 6.29 11.51 21.99
CA LYS A 211 6.95 10.77 23.08
C LYS A 211 6.03 9.71 23.69
N ALA A 212 4.74 10.00 23.82
CA ALA A 212 3.75 9.06 24.32
C ALA A 212 3.63 7.81 23.45
N LEU A 213 3.66 7.94 22.11
CA LEU A 213 3.65 6.82 21.18
C LEU A 213 4.92 5.97 21.32
N VAL A 214 6.07 6.61 21.44
CA VAL A 214 7.37 5.95 21.65
C VAL A 214 7.39 5.16 22.95
N GLU A 215 6.89 5.74 24.05
CA GLU A 215 6.75 5.05 25.33
C GLU A 215 5.84 3.82 25.26
N ILE A 216 4.71 3.92 24.57
CA ILE A 216 3.79 2.80 24.38
C ILE A 216 4.47 1.65 23.64
N GLU A 217 5.21 1.95 22.56
CA GLU A 217 5.91 0.91 21.78
C GLU A 217 7.08 0.28 22.53
N ILE A 218 7.80 1.06 23.34
CA ILE A 218 8.85 0.55 24.22
C ILE A 218 8.27 -0.37 25.28
N LYS A 219 7.20 0.06 25.97
CA LYS A 219 6.52 -0.78 26.97
C LYS A 219 5.98 -2.08 26.36
N ALA A 220 5.37 -2.00 25.16
CA ALA A 220 4.91 -3.19 24.44
C ALA A 220 6.06 -4.15 24.08
N ALA A 221 7.23 -3.62 23.69
CA ALA A 221 8.40 -4.44 23.40
C ALA A 221 8.95 -5.14 24.64
N ILE A 222 8.92 -4.46 25.78
CA ILE A 222 9.38 -5.00 27.07
C ILE A 222 8.42 -6.08 27.61
N VAL A 223 7.13 -5.85 27.52
CA VAL A 223 6.11 -6.85 27.92
C VAL A 223 6.19 -8.10 27.05
N ALA A 224 6.58 -7.96 25.79
CA ALA A 224 6.77 -9.09 24.87
C ALA A 224 8.02 -9.94 25.17
N ILE A 225 8.90 -9.52 26.09
CA ILE A 225 10.08 -10.30 26.48
C ILE A 225 9.62 -11.49 27.34
N THR A 226 9.79 -12.68 26.81
CA THR A 226 9.48 -13.93 27.53
C THR A 226 10.46 -14.18 28.68
N ASP A 227 10.06 -14.93 29.69
CA ASP A 227 10.94 -15.31 30.81
C ASP A 227 12.22 -16.02 30.36
N ALA A 228 12.14 -16.78 29.25
CA ALA A 228 13.31 -17.43 28.63
C ALA A 228 14.29 -16.42 27.99
N GLN A 229 13.83 -15.27 27.51
CA GLN A 229 14.64 -14.25 26.85
C GLN A 229 15.24 -13.25 27.86
N ARG A 230 14.64 -13.07 29.03
CA ARG A 230 15.08 -12.11 30.06
C ARG A 230 16.55 -12.23 30.42
N PRO A 231 17.09 -13.44 30.74
CA PRO A 231 18.51 -13.56 31.13
C PRO A 231 19.47 -13.11 30.03
N SER A 232 19.14 -13.39 28.77
CA SER A 232 19.94 -12.97 27.61
C SER A 232 19.93 -11.46 27.44
N VAL A 233 18.74 -10.82 27.54
CA VAL A 233 18.59 -9.35 27.44
C VAL A 233 19.37 -8.66 28.55
N VAL A 234 19.25 -9.13 29.80
CA VAL A 234 19.97 -8.58 30.96
C VAL A 234 21.48 -8.75 30.77
N SER A 235 21.97 -9.87 30.29
CA SER A 235 23.38 -10.12 30.01
C SER A 235 23.91 -9.16 28.93
N GLN A 236 23.18 -8.97 27.86
CA GLN A 236 23.54 -8.03 26.76
C GLN A 236 23.59 -6.59 27.27
N MET A 237 22.65 -6.18 28.13
CA MET A 237 22.64 -4.85 28.74
C MET A 237 23.82 -4.63 29.70
N LYS A 238 24.25 -5.64 30.46
CA LYS A 238 25.42 -5.56 31.31
C LYS A 238 26.71 -5.44 30.50
N GLN A 239 26.80 -6.12 29.35
CA GLN A 239 27.98 -6.04 28.47
C GLN A 239 28.04 -4.73 27.68
N ASN A 240 26.92 -4.17 27.28
CA ASN A 240 26.83 -2.93 26.49
C ASN A 240 25.70 -2.01 26.98
N PRO A 241 25.92 -1.29 28.13
CA PRO A 241 24.86 -0.47 28.75
C PRO A 241 24.44 0.74 27.89
N THR A 242 25.21 1.06 26.85
CA THR A 242 24.94 2.19 25.95
C THR A 242 24.10 1.81 24.72
N ARG A 243 23.83 0.51 24.48
CA ARG A 243 23.10 0.02 23.31
C ARG A 243 21.84 -0.73 23.70
N VAL A 244 20.76 -0.49 22.97
CA VAL A 244 19.55 -1.37 22.99
C VAL A 244 19.88 -2.65 22.24
N PRO A 245 19.54 -3.84 22.78
CA PRO A 245 19.75 -5.11 22.08
C PRO A 245 19.11 -5.09 20.67
N PRO A 246 19.83 -5.51 19.62
CA PRO A 246 19.34 -5.45 18.24
C PRO A 246 18.01 -6.18 18.02
N ASP A 247 17.79 -7.26 18.76
CA ASP A 247 16.57 -8.08 18.67
C ASP A 247 15.34 -7.34 19.22
N LEU A 248 15.53 -6.29 20.00
CA LEU A 248 14.48 -5.40 20.50
C LEU A 248 14.44 -4.08 19.73
N ASP A 249 15.61 -3.51 19.39
CA ASP A 249 15.73 -2.21 18.70
C ASP A 249 15.07 -2.26 17.31
N ARG A 250 15.46 -3.25 16.46
CA ARG A 250 14.98 -3.35 15.08
C ARG A 250 13.46 -3.52 14.95
N PRO A 251 12.81 -4.47 15.66
CA PRO A 251 11.37 -4.63 15.57
C PRO A 251 10.59 -3.43 16.10
N THR A 252 11.10 -2.76 17.14
CA THR A 252 10.44 -1.58 17.73
C THR A 252 10.55 -0.38 16.81
N LEU A 253 11.72 -0.12 16.21
CA LEU A 253 11.89 0.91 15.18
C LEU A 253 10.98 0.66 13.96
N ALA A 254 10.85 -0.60 13.51
CA ALA A 254 9.96 -0.95 12.43
C ALA A 254 8.48 -0.65 12.76
N ARG A 255 8.05 -0.92 14.01
CA ARG A 255 6.68 -0.57 14.45
C ARG A 255 6.48 0.95 14.54
N LEU A 256 7.48 1.68 15.06
CA LEU A 256 7.43 3.15 15.11
C LEU A 256 7.36 3.76 13.71
N ARG A 257 8.19 3.28 12.78
CA ARG A 257 8.15 3.70 11.37
C ARG A 257 6.76 3.52 10.76
N THR A 258 6.12 2.37 11.02
CA THR A 258 4.77 2.10 10.52
C THR A 258 3.73 3.06 11.11
N LYS A 259 3.82 3.38 12.41
CA LYS A 259 2.86 4.24 13.11
C LYS A 259 3.05 5.72 12.82
N LEU A 260 4.30 6.14 12.60
CA LEU A 260 4.65 7.52 12.27
C LEU A 260 4.59 7.80 10.75
N CYS A 261 4.42 6.75 9.94
CA CYS A 261 4.48 6.81 8.46
C CYS A 261 5.80 7.42 7.92
N ARG A 262 6.85 7.45 8.73
CA ARG A 262 8.20 7.90 8.40
C ARG A 262 9.25 7.27 9.31
N ASP A 263 10.51 7.34 8.91
CA ASP A 263 11.61 7.00 9.82
C ASP A 263 11.80 8.10 10.88
N LEU A 264 12.29 7.69 12.05
CA LEU A 264 12.76 8.64 13.06
C LEU A 264 14.01 9.34 12.53
N ASP A 265 14.11 10.65 12.75
CA ASP A 265 15.34 11.39 12.50
C ASP A 265 16.45 11.03 13.53
N GLU A 266 17.65 11.61 13.36
CA GLU A 266 18.78 11.29 14.25
C GLU A 266 18.53 11.67 15.70
N THR A 267 17.87 12.80 15.95
CA THR A 267 17.54 13.30 17.30
C THR A 267 16.48 12.42 17.95
N GLU A 268 15.41 12.10 17.21
CA GLU A 268 14.33 11.22 17.64
C GLU A 268 14.82 9.78 17.92
N ARG A 269 15.73 9.26 17.09
CA ARG A 269 16.37 7.94 17.31
C ARG A 269 17.22 7.93 18.58
N ARG A 270 17.86 9.03 18.87
CA ARG A 270 18.66 9.17 20.10
C ARG A 270 17.76 9.18 21.33
N GLU A 271 16.70 10.01 21.34
CA GLU A 271 15.72 10.07 22.42
C GLU A 271 15.04 8.71 22.63
N TYR A 272 14.58 8.07 21.57
CA TYR A 272 14.00 6.73 21.61
C TYR A 272 14.89 5.71 22.28
N ARG A 273 16.19 5.67 21.92
CA ARG A 273 17.15 4.73 22.52
C ARG A 273 17.46 5.05 23.97
N GLU A 274 17.47 6.31 24.35
CA GLU A 274 17.61 6.72 25.74
C GLU A 274 16.43 6.27 26.60
N MET A 275 15.21 6.47 26.12
CA MET A 275 13.98 6.01 26.77
C MET A 275 13.91 4.48 26.87
N PHE A 276 14.25 3.77 25.80
CA PHE A 276 14.24 2.31 25.79
C PHE A 276 15.24 1.71 26.79
N ARG A 277 16.43 2.27 26.86
CA ARG A 277 17.45 1.87 27.86
C ARG A 277 16.98 2.11 29.28
N ALA A 278 16.39 3.27 29.55
CA ALA A 278 15.87 3.59 30.87
C ALA A 278 14.78 2.57 31.32
N GLU A 279 13.93 2.12 30.41
CA GLU A 279 12.93 1.11 30.71
C GLU A 279 13.54 -0.31 30.86
N LEU A 280 14.52 -0.69 30.05
CA LEU A 280 15.21 -1.98 30.18
C LEU A 280 16.00 -2.10 31.47
N LEU A 281 16.59 -0.99 31.96
CA LEU A 281 17.31 -0.97 33.24
C LEU A 281 16.41 -1.20 34.46
N LYS A 282 15.09 -1.02 34.32
CA LYS A 282 14.13 -1.38 35.39
C LYS A 282 13.91 -2.90 35.50
N LEU A 283 14.36 -3.68 34.52
CA LEU A 283 14.29 -5.15 34.53
C LEU A 283 15.53 -5.81 35.14
N THR A 284 16.60 -5.05 35.36
CA THR A 284 17.86 -5.52 35.92
C THR A 284 17.90 -5.31 37.43
#